data_74f42d31c4a57060b515475c5fa9a64a
#
_entry.id   74f42d31c4a57060b515475c5fa9a64a
#
_cell.length_a   1.000
_cell.length_b   1.000
_cell.length_c   1.000
_cell.angle_alpha   90.00
_cell.angle_beta   90.00
_cell.angle_gamma   90.00
#
_symmetry.space_group_name_H-M   'P 1'
#
loop_
_entity.id
_entity.type
_entity.pdbx_description
1 polymer ?
#
loop_
_entity_poly.entity_id
_entity_poly.type
_entity_poly.pdbx_seq_one_letter_code
_entity_poly.pdbx_strand_id
1 'polypeptide(L)'
;MFLTTANSVNIDMTQTNGDNNNHITPEIQAKFSSFIEPFFSKYHRDRCYPGLIFQQGTRTMLQINIPAGDFPALLVAKPATENDPDSGKQRPEVPGHADEIKKYIIEQSQKEKPWILGTLTANVPPEKITILELGRGICIVVIPRGVKLEITDGQHRKSAIQKLIEGEESYLISDDDFPITLVLEEDIHQCQKDFRDMAQTKQLDKALLLSFGEFEGRVGITKILVQQVKIFHNKTDKIHNSPRIQKGYIYTNNYIARAVSCAFTNNPDSELKDYDVESSANALTNCLNQFFSECINTRYIAVVTVDNLTVEQLRKFKNECLLGMSVGLEVLGRLLYYTYDKDLNSFNEQRVFQLAQLDWSRENQLWKDNVVRIDPNPKNPDKPYKLSTAGNAVTDAVKTVKNKLGWI
;
A
#
# COMPACT_ATOMS: atom_id res chain seq x y z
N MET A 1 -35.36 -26.60 0.35
CA MET A 1 -35.57 -26.55 -1.09
C MET A 1 -35.60 -25.08 -1.49
N PHE A 2 -34.45 -24.47 -1.62
CA PHE A 2 -34.26 -23.21 -2.34
C PHE A 2 -32.89 -23.30 -2.99
N LEU A 3 -32.91 -23.62 -4.27
CA LEU A 3 -31.82 -23.39 -5.18
C LEU A 3 -31.80 -21.87 -5.43
N THR A 4 -30.97 -21.13 -4.77
CA THR A 4 -30.62 -19.78 -5.18
C THR A 4 -29.81 -19.90 -6.46
N THR A 5 -30.39 -19.46 -7.53
CA THR A 5 -29.76 -19.29 -8.83
C THR A 5 -28.56 -18.35 -8.66
N ALA A 6 -27.36 -18.92 -8.73
CA ALA A 6 -26.15 -18.14 -8.89
C ALA A 6 -26.31 -17.31 -10.18
N ASN A 7 -26.27 -16.00 -10.05
CA ASN A 7 -26.13 -15.11 -11.20
C ASN A 7 -24.79 -15.45 -11.85
N SER A 8 -24.84 -16.18 -12.95
CA SER A 8 -23.70 -16.44 -13.80
C SER A 8 -23.19 -15.09 -14.31
N VAL A 9 -22.02 -14.69 -13.88
CA VAL A 9 -21.24 -13.65 -14.56
C VAL A 9 -21.01 -14.17 -15.97
N ASN A 10 -21.71 -13.64 -16.94
CA ASN A 10 -21.45 -13.85 -18.35
C ASN A 10 -20.10 -13.22 -18.66
N ILE A 11 -19.05 -14.00 -18.58
CA ILE A 11 -17.78 -13.66 -19.23
C ILE A 11 -18.03 -13.83 -20.71
N ASP A 12 -18.23 -12.72 -21.42
CA ASP A 12 -18.36 -12.71 -22.86
C ASP A 12 -17.02 -13.13 -23.49
N MET A 13 -16.88 -14.41 -23.77
CA MET A 13 -15.72 -15.03 -24.42
C MET A 13 -15.84 -15.00 -25.95
N THR A 14 -16.46 -13.99 -26.51
CA THR A 14 -16.61 -13.85 -27.98
C THR A 14 -15.42 -13.19 -28.64
N GLN A 15 -14.19 -13.58 -28.34
CA GLN A 15 -13.06 -13.34 -29.25
C GLN A 15 -11.92 -14.33 -29.04
N THR A 16 -12.14 -15.59 -29.39
CA THR A 16 -11.05 -16.45 -29.91
C THR A 16 -11.65 -17.41 -30.95
N ASN A 17 -11.31 -17.20 -32.20
CA ASN A 17 -11.54 -18.17 -33.26
C ASN A 17 -10.76 -19.46 -32.95
N GLY A 18 -11.49 -20.51 -32.68
CA GLY A 18 -10.95 -21.85 -32.46
C GLY A 18 -12.07 -22.75 -31.96
N ASP A 19 -12.71 -23.50 -32.86
CA ASP A 19 -13.68 -24.56 -32.55
C ASP A 19 -13.09 -25.57 -31.56
N ASN A 20 -13.31 -25.38 -30.29
CA ASN A 20 -13.30 -26.42 -29.26
C ASN A 20 -14.37 -26.08 -28.23
N ASN A 21 -15.62 -26.41 -28.57
CA ASN A 21 -16.74 -26.43 -27.63
C ASN A 21 -16.53 -27.56 -26.61
N ASN A 22 -15.69 -27.32 -25.61
CA ASN A 22 -15.60 -28.14 -24.41
C ASN A 22 -16.76 -27.81 -23.45
N HIS A 23 -17.99 -27.73 -23.94
CA HIS A 23 -19.15 -27.70 -23.06
C HIS A 23 -19.31 -29.11 -22.48
N ILE A 24 -19.26 -29.21 -21.15
CA ILE A 24 -19.65 -30.44 -20.45
C ILE A 24 -21.09 -30.77 -20.90
N THR A 25 -21.25 -31.89 -21.60
CA THR A 25 -22.58 -32.28 -22.08
C THR A 25 -23.51 -32.53 -20.88
N PRO A 26 -24.81 -32.31 -21.00
CA PRO A 26 -25.77 -32.61 -19.92
C PRO A 26 -25.65 -34.03 -19.38
N GLU A 27 -25.26 -34.99 -20.22
CA GLU A 27 -25.00 -36.38 -19.81
C GLU A 27 -23.79 -36.52 -18.90
N ILE A 28 -22.68 -35.80 -19.18
CA ILE A 28 -21.49 -35.78 -18.33
C ILE A 28 -21.82 -35.10 -17.01
N GLN A 29 -22.55 -33.99 -17.05
CA GLN A 29 -23.00 -33.28 -15.86
C GLN A 29 -23.88 -34.15 -14.97
N ALA A 30 -24.84 -34.88 -15.54
CA ALA A 30 -25.73 -35.80 -14.84
C ALA A 30 -24.94 -36.95 -14.19
N LYS A 31 -23.97 -37.53 -14.91
CA LYS A 31 -23.07 -38.57 -14.36
C LYS A 31 -22.23 -38.06 -13.21
N PHE A 32 -21.67 -36.86 -13.33
CA PHE A 32 -20.87 -36.23 -12.27
C PHE A 32 -21.73 -35.94 -11.05
N SER A 33 -22.92 -35.37 -11.22
CA SER A 33 -23.87 -35.11 -10.14
C SER A 33 -24.26 -36.40 -9.43
N SER A 34 -24.60 -37.46 -10.16
CA SER A 34 -24.95 -38.77 -9.56
C SER A 34 -23.80 -39.42 -8.77
N PHE A 35 -22.55 -39.11 -9.15
CA PHE A 35 -21.38 -39.59 -8.44
C PHE A 35 -21.17 -38.86 -7.10
N ILE A 36 -21.43 -37.52 -7.09
CA ILE A 36 -21.17 -36.69 -5.91
C ILE A 36 -22.37 -36.65 -4.96
N GLU A 37 -23.60 -36.79 -5.44
CA GLU A 37 -24.84 -36.69 -4.65
C GLU A 37 -24.85 -37.60 -3.39
N PRO A 38 -24.44 -38.86 -3.44
CA PRO A 38 -24.39 -39.72 -2.24
C PRO A 38 -23.47 -39.18 -1.15
N PHE A 39 -22.37 -38.49 -1.55
CA PHE A 39 -21.43 -37.89 -0.63
C PHE A 39 -22.04 -36.63 0.02
N PHE A 40 -22.66 -35.73 -0.73
CA PHE A 40 -23.35 -34.55 -0.19
C PHE A 40 -24.54 -34.97 0.70
N SER A 41 -25.27 -36.01 0.33
CA SER A 41 -26.37 -36.54 1.15
C SER A 41 -25.86 -37.06 2.49
N LYS A 42 -24.70 -37.73 2.52
CA LYS A 42 -24.07 -38.22 3.73
C LYS A 42 -23.67 -37.09 4.69
N TYR A 43 -23.15 -35.99 4.13
CA TYR A 43 -22.62 -34.85 4.87
C TYR A 43 -23.53 -33.61 4.83
N HIS A 44 -24.84 -33.80 4.58
CA HIS A 44 -25.81 -32.72 4.43
C HIS A 44 -25.89 -31.74 5.62
N ARG A 45 -25.39 -32.13 6.80
CA ARG A 45 -25.34 -31.29 8.01
C ARG A 45 -24.02 -30.55 8.17
N ASP A 46 -23.02 -30.90 7.39
CA ASP A 46 -21.66 -30.38 7.49
C ASP A 46 -21.42 -29.36 6.37
N ARG A 47 -20.32 -28.61 6.50
CA ARG A 47 -19.88 -27.70 5.43
C ARG A 47 -19.02 -28.48 4.45
N CYS A 48 -19.40 -28.42 3.19
CA CYS A 48 -18.68 -29.07 2.09
C CYS A 48 -18.18 -28.01 1.11
N TYR A 49 -16.85 -27.90 0.97
CA TYR A 49 -16.24 -26.95 0.05
C TYR A 49 -15.47 -27.69 -1.04
N PRO A 50 -15.65 -27.33 -2.33
CA PRO A 50 -14.73 -27.76 -3.37
C PRO A 50 -13.33 -27.20 -3.08
N GLY A 51 -12.31 -27.97 -3.39
CA GLY A 51 -10.95 -27.56 -3.10
C GLY A 51 -9.90 -28.24 -3.97
N LEU A 52 -8.67 -27.81 -3.77
CA LEU A 52 -7.49 -28.39 -4.35
C LEU A 52 -6.60 -28.93 -3.24
N ILE A 53 -6.11 -30.17 -3.42
CA ILE A 53 -5.07 -30.77 -2.58
C ILE A 53 -3.74 -30.66 -3.31
N PHE A 54 -2.70 -30.21 -2.62
CA PHE A 54 -1.37 -30.04 -3.18
C PHE A 54 -0.27 -30.28 -2.15
N GLN A 55 0.95 -30.42 -2.62
CA GLN A 55 2.13 -30.58 -1.77
C GLN A 55 2.94 -29.28 -1.78
N GLN A 56 3.38 -28.86 -0.58
CA GLN A 56 4.37 -27.80 -0.44
C GLN A 56 5.46 -28.25 0.54
N GLY A 57 6.68 -28.42 0.03
CA GLY A 57 7.73 -29.11 0.78
C GLY A 57 7.33 -30.57 1.04
N THR A 58 7.30 -30.97 2.33
CA THR A 58 6.90 -32.30 2.77
C THR A 58 5.46 -32.38 3.28
N ARG A 59 4.67 -31.31 3.11
CA ARG A 59 3.34 -31.17 3.70
C ARG A 59 2.25 -31.20 2.64
N THR A 60 1.18 -31.93 2.94
CA THR A 60 -0.07 -31.86 2.20
C THR A 60 -0.88 -30.67 2.69
N MET A 61 -1.31 -29.84 1.76
CA MET A 61 -2.11 -28.64 2.00
C MET A 61 -3.36 -28.66 1.14
N LEU A 62 -4.35 -27.87 1.53
CA LEU A 62 -5.60 -27.71 0.80
C LEU A 62 -5.82 -26.23 0.48
N GLN A 63 -6.44 -25.95 -0.67
CA GLN A 63 -6.98 -24.65 -1.01
C GLN A 63 -8.48 -24.78 -1.16
N ILE A 64 -9.24 -23.98 -0.41
CA ILE A 64 -10.71 -23.90 -0.50
C ILE A 64 -11.15 -22.45 -0.60
N ASN A 65 -12.36 -22.22 -1.12
CA ASN A 65 -13.02 -20.92 -1.09
C ASN A 65 -14.18 -21.00 -0.11
N ILE A 66 -14.27 -20.04 0.78
CA ILE A 66 -15.28 -19.97 1.84
C ILE A 66 -16.14 -18.74 1.62
N PRO A 67 -17.48 -18.88 1.55
CA PRO A 67 -18.39 -17.74 1.51
C PRO A 67 -18.20 -16.81 2.70
N ALA A 68 -18.29 -15.49 2.47
CA ALA A 68 -18.15 -14.51 3.53
C ALA A 68 -19.04 -14.78 4.75
N GLY A 69 -20.29 -15.22 4.51
CA GLY A 69 -21.25 -15.57 5.55
C GLY A 69 -20.84 -16.71 6.49
N ASP A 70 -19.90 -17.56 6.07
CA ASP A 70 -19.41 -18.67 6.90
C ASP A 70 -18.26 -18.25 7.85
N PHE A 71 -17.65 -17.08 7.62
CA PHE A 71 -16.48 -16.60 8.40
C PHE A 71 -16.71 -16.58 9.91
N PRO A 72 -17.78 -15.96 10.44
CA PRO A 72 -18.00 -15.90 11.89
C PRO A 72 -18.14 -17.29 12.53
N ALA A 73 -18.76 -18.20 11.78
CA ALA A 73 -19.04 -19.54 12.28
C ALA A 73 -17.85 -20.51 12.14
N LEU A 74 -16.95 -20.29 11.17
CA LEU A 74 -15.92 -21.24 10.79
C LEU A 74 -14.52 -20.84 11.22
N LEU A 75 -14.18 -19.54 11.16
CA LEU A 75 -12.82 -19.06 11.37
C LEU A 75 -12.61 -18.46 12.76
N VAL A 76 -11.52 -18.84 13.40
CA VAL A 76 -11.09 -18.27 14.68
C VAL A 76 -9.64 -17.84 14.63
N ALA A 77 -9.33 -16.67 15.19
CA ALA A 77 -7.97 -16.22 15.44
C ALA A 77 -7.61 -16.48 16.91
N LYS A 78 -6.36 -16.90 17.16
CA LYS A 78 -5.80 -17.07 18.50
C LYS A 78 -4.52 -16.24 18.61
N PRO A 79 -4.64 -14.90 18.72
CA PRO A 79 -3.48 -14.05 18.92
C PRO A 79 -2.84 -14.29 20.27
N ALA A 80 -1.52 -14.13 20.35
CA ALA A 80 -0.80 -14.15 21.60
C ALA A 80 -1.24 -12.96 22.48
N THR A 81 -1.19 -13.14 23.81
CA THR A 81 -1.38 -12.05 24.75
C THR A 81 -0.14 -11.17 24.83
N GLU A 82 -0.27 -9.92 25.28
CA GLU A 82 0.78 -8.88 25.20
C GLU A 82 2.17 -9.31 25.71
N ASN A 83 2.24 -10.18 26.73
CA ASN A 83 3.50 -10.60 27.36
C ASN A 83 3.78 -12.11 27.29
N ASP A 84 2.93 -12.89 26.58
CA ASP A 84 3.07 -14.31 26.46
C ASP A 84 2.95 -14.76 25.00
N PRO A 85 4.07 -14.78 24.25
CA PRO A 85 4.09 -15.23 22.85
C PRO A 85 3.60 -16.67 22.66
N ASP A 86 3.74 -17.51 23.68
CA ASP A 86 3.38 -18.92 23.61
C ASP A 86 1.87 -19.17 23.82
N SER A 87 1.12 -18.16 24.26
CA SER A 87 -0.32 -18.24 24.47
C SER A 87 -1.15 -18.26 23.17
N GLY A 88 -0.55 -17.93 22.02
CA GLY A 88 -1.25 -17.86 20.74
C GLY A 88 -0.41 -18.32 19.56
N LYS A 89 -1.06 -18.39 18.38
CA LYS A 89 -0.42 -18.79 17.12
C LYS A 89 0.12 -17.62 16.31
N GLN A 90 -0.24 -16.39 16.69
CA GLN A 90 0.04 -15.15 15.95
C GLN A 90 0.41 -14.03 16.93
N ARG A 91 0.97 -12.95 16.40
CA ARG A 91 1.18 -11.71 17.17
C ARG A 91 -0.16 -11.12 17.65
N PRO A 92 -0.16 -10.27 18.69
CA PRO A 92 -1.31 -9.46 19.05
C PRO A 92 -1.85 -8.67 17.87
N GLU A 93 -3.16 -8.44 17.82
CA GLU A 93 -3.77 -7.62 16.78
C GLU A 93 -3.23 -6.19 16.84
N VAL A 94 -2.95 -5.61 15.65
CA VAL A 94 -2.59 -4.19 15.53
C VAL A 94 -3.88 -3.38 15.55
N PRO A 95 -4.07 -2.49 16.54
CA PRO A 95 -5.27 -1.67 16.62
C PRO A 95 -5.51 -0.86 15.33
N GLY A 96 -6.76 -0.86 14.85
CA GLY A 96 -7.16 -0.11 13.66
C GLY A 96 -6.88 -0.78 12.31
N HIS A 97 -5.97 -1.75 12.22
CA HIS A 97 -5.60 -2.34 10.91
C HIS A 97 -6.75 -3.12 10.25
N ALA A 98 -7.57 -3.81 11.02
CA ALA A 98 -8.78 -4.46 10.49
C ALA A 98 -9.79 -3.42 9.96
N ASP A 99 -9.90 -2.27 10.62
CA ASP A 99 -10.80 -1.19 10.20
C ASP A 99 -10.31 -0.49 8.92
N GLU A 100 -8.99 -0.39 8.72
CA GLU A 100 -8.40 0.08 7.46
C GLU A 100 -8.76 -0.86 6.29
N ILE A 101 -8.67 -2.18 6.50
CA ILE A 101 -9.05 -3.18 5.49
C ILE A 101 -10.57 -3.11 5.22
N LYS A 102 -11.39 -3.03 6.27
CA LYS A 102 -12.84 -2.84 6.13
C LYS A 102 -13.15 -1.61 5.28
N LYS A 103 -12.53 -0.48 5.60
CA LYS A 103 -12.70 0.79 4.87
C LYS A 103 -12.29 0.66 3.40
N TYR A 104 -11.18 -0.01 3.12
CA TYR A 104 -10.72 -0.27 1.74
C TYR A 104 -11.78 -1.02 0.94
N ILE A 105 -12.34 -2.12 1.49
CA ILE A 105 -13.39 -2.90 0.81
C ILE A 105 -14.61 -2.03 0.54
N ILE A 106 -15.11 -1.29 1.55
CA ILE A 106 -16.28 -0.41 1.41
C ILE A 106 -16.04 0.64 0.32
N GLU A 107 -14.90 1.36 0.39
CA GLU A 107 -14.59 2.43 -0.58
C GLU A 107 -14.52 1.92 -2.01
N GLN A 108 -13.94 0.72 -2.24
CA GLN A 108 -13.85 0.16 -3.58
C GLN A 108 -15.20 -0.35 -4.05
N SER A 109 -15.93 -1.11 -3.23
CA SER A 109 -17.24 -1.66 -3.59
C SER A 109 -18.28 -0.56 -3.88
N GLN A 110 -18.31 0.52 -3.08
CA GLN A 110 -19.21 1.65 -3.31
C GLN A 110 -18.91 2.43 -4.61
N LYS A 111 -17.65 2.37 -5.08
CA LYS A 111 -17.25 2.99 -6.35
C LYS A 111 -17.31 2.02 -7.54
N GLU A 112 -17.84 0.83 -7.33
CA GLU A 112 -17.88 -0.26 -8.33
C GLU A 112 -16.49 -0.58 -8.91
N LYS A 113 -15.44 -0.37 -8.12
CA LYS A 113 -14.05 -0.67 -8.50
C LYS A 113 -13.65 -2.08 -8.04
N PRO A 114 -12.81 -2.77 -8.81
CA PRO A 114 -12.28 -4.07 -8.39
C PRO A 114 -11.39 -3.92 -7.15
N TRP A 115 -11.49 -4.88 -6.24
CA TRP A 115 -10.62 -4.98 -5.07
C TRP A 115 -10.13 -6.42 -4.88
N ILE A 116 -9.07 -6.60 -4.13
CA ILE A 116 -8.48 -7.91 -3.86
C ILE A 116 -7.94 -7.99 -2.43
N LEU A 117 -8.21 -9.10 -1.77
CA LEU A 117 -7.50 -9.52 -0.55
C LEU A 117 -6.67 -10.75 -0.84
N GLY A 118 -5.46 -10.80 -0.26
CA GLY A 118 -4.65 -12.02 -0.33
C GLY A 118 -5.30 -13.18 0.41
N THR A 119 -4.95 -14.42 0.03
CA THR A 119 -5.44 -15.63 0.68
C THR A 119 -5.15 -15.63 2.19
N LEU A 120 -6.07 -16.20 2.98
CA LEU A 120 -5.81 -16.48 4.39
C LEU A 120 -5.15 -17.85 4.53
N THR A 121 -4.37 -18.02 5.57
CA THR A 121 -3.86 -19.35 5.95
C THR A 121 -4.43 -19.77 7.29
N ALA A 122 -4.95 -20.99 7.36
CA ALA A 122 -5.51 -21.55 8.58
C ALA A 122 -5.02 -22.97 8.83
N ASN A 123 -5.03 -23.36 10.10
CA ASN A 123 -4.69 -24.71 10.53
C ASN A 123 -5.92 -25.49 10.96
N VAL A 124 -5.89 -26.76 10.74
CA VAL A 124 -6.87 -27.72 11.26
C VAL A 124 -6.20 -29.07 11.46
N PRO A 125 -6.48 -29.77 12.59
CA PRO A 125 -6.03 -31.13 12.75
C PRO A 125 -6.61 -32.04 11.64
N PRO A 126 -5.80 -32.87 10.98
CA PRO A 126 -6.24 -33.66 9.83
C PRO A 126 -7.39 -34.60 10.14
N GLU A 127 -7.47 -35.11 11.37
CA GLU A 127 -8.53 -36.04 11.82
C GLU A 127 -9.89 -35.35 12.06
N LYS A 128 -9.93 -34.03 12.11
CA LYS A 128 -11.16 -33.23 12.31
C LYS A 128 -11.93 -32.93 11.04
N ILE A 129 -11.35 -33.18 9.87
CA ILE A 129 -11.99 -32.97 8.59
C ILE A 129 -12.00 -34.25 7.76
N THR A 130 -12.85 -34.27 6.73
CA THR A 130 -12.87 -35.39 5.76
C THR A 130 -12.54 -34.83 4.39
N ILE A 131 -11.66 -35.50 3.66
CA ILE A 131 -11.25 -35.12 2.31
C ILE A 131 -11.68 -36.23 1.36
N LEU A 132 -12.51 -35.89 0.39
CA LEU A 132 -12.84 -36.76 -0.74
C LEU A 132 -12.00 -36.32 -1.95
N GLU A 133 -11.00 -37.12 -2.27
CA GLU A 133 -10.16 -36.89 -3.46
C GLU A 133 -10.89 -37.36 -4.72
N LEU A 134 -10.99 -36.48 -5.72
CA LEU A 134 -11.61 -36.74 -7.02
C LEU A 134 -10.57 -36.99 -8.12
N GLY A 135 -9.30 -36.95 -7.77
CA GLY A 135 -8.15 -37.07 -8.68
C GLY A 135 -7.59 -35.76 -9.19
N ARG A 136 -6.35 -35.81 -9.65
CA ARG A 136 -5.60 -34.63 -10.19
C ARG A 136 -5.55 -33.42 -9.27
N GLY A 137 -5.56 -33.64 -7.96
CA GLY A 137 -5.55 -32.59 -6.94
C GLY A 137 -6.91 -31.95 -6.68
N ILE A 138 -7.99 -32.37 -7.33
CA ILE A 138 -9.34 -31.90 -7.04
C ILE A 138 -9.89 -32.69 -5.85
N CYS A 139 -10.53 -32.00 -4.90
CA CYS A 139 -11.15 -32.63 -3.74
C CYS A 139 -12.41 -31.89 -3.28
N ILE A 140 -13.16 -32.56 -2.41
CA ILE A 140 -14.19 -31.93 -1.59
C ILE A 140 -13.73 -32.04 -0.14
N VAL A 141 -13.70 -30.90 0.54
CA VAL A 141 -13.32 -30.81 1.96
C VAL A 141 -14.59 -30.69 2.79
N VAL A 142 -14.80 -31.63 3.70
CA VAL A 142 -15.93 -31.65 4.64
C VAL A 142 -15.45 -31.20 6.01
N ILE A 143 -16.05 -30.14 6.50
CA ILE A 143 -15.76 -29.56 7.81
C ILE A 143 -17.00 -29.74 8.70
N PRO A 144 -16.96 -30.65 9.69
CA PRO A 144 -18.08 -30.86 10.59
C PRO A 144 -18.50 -29.61 11.34
N ARG A 145 -19.80 -29.50 11.64
CA ARG A 145 -20.30 -28.39 12.48
C ARG A 145 -19.60 -28.41 13.83
N GLY A 146 -19.13 -27.26 14.27
CA GLY A 146 -18.37 -27.15 15.53
C GLY A 146 -16.85 -27.22 15.36
N VAL A 147 -16.35 -27.72 14.23
CA VAL A 147 -14.93 -27.60 13.90
C VAL A 147 -14.63 -26.17 13.47
N LYS A 148 -13.56 -25.61 14.05
CA LYS A 148 -13.07 -24.26 13.72
C LYS A 148 -11.72 -24.39 13.02
N LEU A 149 -11.52 -23.56 12.00
CA LEU A 149 -10.24 -23.38 11.36
C LEU A 149 -9.49 -22.25 12.08
N GLU A 150 -8.30 -22.51 12.56
CA GLU A 150 -7.51 -21.55 13.31
C GLU A 150 -6.59 -20.78 12.38
N ILE A 151 -6.84 -19.48 12.22
CA ILE A 151 -6.05 -18.62 11.33
C ILE A 151 -4.59 -18.59 11.78
N THR A 152 -3.67 -18.79 10.85
CA THR A 152 -2.22 -18.63 11.04
C THR A 152 -1.72 -17.32 10.39
N ASP A 153 -2.22 -16.98 9.18
CA ASP A 153 -1.99 -15.66 8.57
C ASP A 153 -3.30 -15.05 8.11
N GLY A 154 -3.39 -13.72 8.21
CA GLY A 154 -4.56 -12.95 7.77
C GLY A 154 -5.58 -12.64 8.86
N GLN A 155 -5.19 -12.63 10.16
CA GLN A 155 -6.09 -12.29 11.26
C GLN A 155 -6.84 -10.96 11.07
N HIS A 156 -6.16 -9.90 10.61
CA HIS A 156 -6.79 -8.60 10.35
C HIS A 156 -7.76 -8.65 9.16
N ARG A 157 -7.44 -9.42 8.10
CA ARG A 157 -8.35 -9.67 6.96
C ARG A 157 -9.60 -10.42 7.44
N LYS A 158 -9.42 -11.48 8.25
CA LYS A 158 -10.53 -12.21 8.87
C LYS A 158 -11.40 -11.29 9.73
N SER A 159 -10.78 -10.47 10.57
CA SER A 159 -11.49 -9.53 11.45
C SER A 159 -12.27 -8.47 10.65
N ALA A 160 -11.69 -7.96 9.56
CA ALA A 160 -12.35 -7.01 8.66
C ALA A 160 -13.57 -7.61 7.96
N ILE A 161 -13.43 -8.82 7.39
CA ILE A 161 -14.54 -9.53 6.72
C ILE A 161 -15.65 -9.84 7.73
N GLN A 162 -15.29 -10.30 8.93
CA GLN A 162 -16.28 -10.59 9.98
C GLN A 162 -17.05 -9.32 10.37
N LYS A 163 -16.35 -8.19 10.62
CA LYS A 163 -16.98 -6.90 10.94
C LYS A 163 -17.90 -6.40 9.81
N LEU A 164 -17.58 -6.71 8.55
CA LEU A 164 -18.44 -6.36 7.41
C LEU A 164 -19.71 -7.20 7.41
N ILE A 165 -19.58 -8.53 7.52
CA ILE A 165 -20.73 -9.46 7.49
C ILE A 165 -21.67 -9.24 8.69
N GLU A 166 -21.12 -8.89 9.85
CA GLU A 166 -21.90 -8.60 11.06
C GLU A 166 -22.43 -7.14 11.10
N GLY A 167 -22.02 -6.29 10.15
CA GLY A 167 -22.37 -4.87 10.08
C GLY A 167 -23.45 -4.54 9.05
N GLU A 168 -23.77 -3.25 8.96
CA GLU A 168 -24.79 -2.74 8.03
C GLU A 168 -24.36 -2.87 6.56
N GLU A 169 -23.05 -2.89 6.30
CA GLU A 169 -22.48 -3.00 4.96
C GLU A 169 -22.33 -4.45 4.46
N SER A 170 -22.95 -5.44 5.12
CA SER A 170 -22.84 -6.86 4.80
C SER A 170 -23.22 -7.18 3.34
N TYR A 171 -24.16 -6.43 2.77
CA TYR A 171 -24.59 -6.58 1.38
C TYR A 171 -23.47 -6.35 0.34
N LEU A 172 -22.39 -5.65 0.71
CA LEU A 172 -21.27 -5.38 -0.20
C LEU A 172 -20.41 -6.62 -0.50
N ILE A 173 -20.45 -7.62 0.39
CA ILE A 173 -19.61 -8.83 0.28
C ILE A 173 -20.38 -10.13 0.53
N SER A 174 -21.72 -10.07 0.62
CA SER A 174 -22.55 -11.23 0.93
C SER A 174 -22.41 -12.39 -0.08
N ASP A 175 -22.15 -12.06 -1.32
CA ASP A 175 -21.98 -13.00 -2.42
C ASP A 175 -20.50 -13.32 -2.72
N ASP A 176 -19.56 -12.76 -1.94
CA ASP A 176 -18.14 -12.99 -2.15
C ASP A 176 -17.64 -14.25 -1.45
N ASP A 177 -16.70 -14.93 -2.11
CA ASP A 177 -15.94 -16.05 -1.59
C ASP A 177 -14.48 -15.65 -1.33
N PHE A 178 -13.90 -16.18 -0.24
CA PHE A 178 -12.53 -15.88 0.13
C PHE A 178 -11.65 -17.13 0.10
N PRO A 179 -10.50 -17.07 -0.58
CA PRO A 179 -9.58 -18.20 -0.67
C PRO A 179 -8.86 -18.42 0.66
N ILE A 180 -8.84 -19.68 1.11
CA ILE A 180 -8.16 -20.09 2.33
C ILE A 180 -7.25 -21.28 2.03
N THR A 181 -5.99 -21.14 2.37
CA THR A 181 -5.04 -22.23 2.39
C THR A 181 -5.13 -22.94 3.74
N LEU A 182 -5.48 -24.21 3.73
CA LEU A 182 -5.52 -25.04 4.95
C LEU A 182 -4.25 -25.83 5.08
N VAL A 183 -3.61 -25.71 6.23
CA VAL A 183 -2.47 -26.52 6.66
C VAL A 183 -3.00 -27.58 7.63
N LEU A 184 -2.75 -28.86 7.32
CA LEU A 184 -3.16 -29.98 8.15
C LEU A 184 -2.16 -30.14 9.31
N GLU A 185 -2.34 -29.33 10.37
CA GLU A 185 -1.42 -29.22 11.48
C GLU A 185 -2.14 -28.82 12.77
N GLU A 186 -1.79 -29.47 13.89
CA GLU A 186 -2.30 -29.08 15.21
C GLU A 186 -1.22 -28.59 16.17
N ASP A 187 0.07 -28.92 15.91
CA ASP A 187 1.17 -28.50 16.76
C ASP A 187 1.30 -26.96 16.74
N ILE A 188 1.11 -26.37 17.91
CA ILE A 188 1.16 -24.91 18.10
C ILE A 188 2.52 -24.34 17.72
N HIS A 189 3.62 -25.02 18.05
CA HIS A 189 4.98 -24.55 17.75
C HIS A 189 5.25 -24.56 16.25
N GLN A 190 4.73 -25.55 15.52
CA GLN A 190 4.84 -25.59 14.07
C GLN A 190 3.97 -24.49 13.44
N CYS A 191 2.76 -24.24 13.95
CA CYS A 191 1.92 -23.13 13.49
C CYS A 191 2.59 -21.75 13.72
N GLN A 192 3.25 -21.54 14.87
CA GLN A 192 4.01 -20.33 15.18
C GLN A 192 5.21 -20.17 14.25
N LYS A 193 5.90 -21.26 13.93
CA LYS A 193 6.99 -21.26 12.95
C LYS A 193 6.50 -20.89 11.56
N ASP A 194 5.38 -21.46 11.14
CA ASP A 194 4.75 -21.16 9.85
C ASP A 194 4.37 -19.66 9.77
N PHE A 195 3.75 -19.13 10.83
CA PHE A 195 3.44 -17.70 10.93
C PHE A 195 4.71 -16.84 10.79
N ARG A 196 5.78 -17.18 11.54
CA ARG A 196 7.05 -16.45 11.46
C ARG A 196 7.62 -16.46 10.05
N ASP A 197 7.61 -17.63 9.40
CA ASP A 197 8.19 -17.79 8.06
C ASP A 197 7.36 -17.03 7.00
N MET A 198 6.03 -16.99 7.11
CA MET A 198 5.15 -16.17 6.27
C MET A 198 5.30 -14.67 6.54
N ALA A 199 5.55 -14.27 7.79
CA ALA A 199 5.72 -12.87 8.19
C ALA A 199 7.08 -12.26 7.76
N GLN A 200 8.04 -13.07 7.35
CA GLN A 200 9.38 -12.60 6.89
C GLN A 200 9.38 -12.00 5.48
N THR A 201 8.26 -11.46 5.02
CA THR A 201 8.19 -10.79 3.73
C THR A 201 8.83 -9.41 3.80
N LYS A 202 9.62 -9.08 2.78
CA LYS A 202 10.18 -7.73 2.64
C LYS A 202 9.09 -6.72 2.31
N GLN A 203 8.95 -5.69 3.12
CA GLN A 203 8.04 -4.59 2.80
C GLN A 203 8.46 -3.90 1.50
N LEU A 204 7.47 -3.59 0.66
CA LEU A 204 7.70 -2.81 -0.56
C LEU A 204 8.07 -1.37 -0.20
N ASP A 205 8.98 -0.80 -0.99
CA ASP A 205 9.37 0.60 -0.83
C ASP A 205 8.18 1.53 -1.12
N LYS A 206 7.98 2.55 -0.27
CA LYS A 206 6.89 3.53 -0.43
C LYS A 206 6.92 4.22 -1.80
N ALA A 207 8.10 4.45 -2.37
CA ALA A 207 8.25 5.01 -3.71
C ALA A 207 7.67 4.08 -4.79
N LEU A 208 7.84 2.77 -4.64
CA LEU A 208 7.28 1.77 -5.55
C LEU A 208 5.75 1.68 -5.42
N LEU A 209 5.25 1.65 -4.17
CA LEU A 209 3.81 1.64 -3.92
C LEU A 209 3.12 2.87 -4.53
N LEU A 210 3.75 4.06 -4.42
CA LEU A 210 3.24 5.27 -5.02
C LEU A 210 3.26 5.20 -6.57
N SER A 211 4.27 4.54 -7.15
CA SER A 211 4.34 4.34 -8.61
C SER A 211 3.21 3.48 -9.15
N PHE A 212 2.73 2.50 -8.37
CA PHE A 212 1.61 1.63 -8.71
C PHE A 212 0.24 2.18 -8.28
N GLY A 213 0.21 3.24 -7.47
CA GLY A 213 -1.04 3.84 -7.01
C GLY A 213 -1.91 4.37 -8.16
N GLU A 214 -3.19 4.53 -7.92
CA GLU A 214 -4.16 5.09 -8.86
C GLU A 214 -3.79 6.53 -9.27
N PHE A 215 -4.20 6.94 -10.47
CA PHE A 215 -3.96 8.29 -10.99
C PHE A 215 -4.99 9.27 -10.41
N GLU A 216 -5.00 9.41 -9.08
CA GLU A 216 -5.91 10.28 -8.32
C GLU A 216 -5.12 11.11 -7.28
N GLY A 217 -5.65 12.28 -6.94
CA GLY A 217 -5.15 13.13 -5.88
C GLY A 217 -3.63 13.30 -5.86
N ARG A 218 -3.01 13.14 -4.72
CA ARG A 218 -1.57 13.27 -4.51
C ARG A 218 -0.74 12.41 -5.47
N VAL A 219 -1.17 11.18 -5.73
CA VAL A 219 -0.43 10.23 -6.58
C VAL A 219 -0.44 10.71 -8.03
N GLY A 220 -1.61 11.07 -8.55
CA GLY A 220 -1.77 11.59 -9.90
C GLY A 220 -0.95 12.87 -10.12
N ILE A 221 -1.08 13.85 -9.21
CA ILE A 221 -0.31 15.09 -9.24
C ILE A 221 1.19 14.81 -9.27
N THR A 222 1.67 13.93 -8.36
CA THR A 222 3.10 13.57 -8.29
C THR A 222 3.60 12.95 -9.59
N LYS A 223 2.82 12.06 -10.23
CA LYS A 223 3.19 11.42 -11.50
C LYS A 223 3.41 12.44 -12.62
N ILE A 224 2.56 13.49 -12.69
CA ILE A 224 2.70 14.58 -13.66
C ILE A 224 3.95 15.41 -13.33
N LEU A 225 4.13 15.82 -12.07
CA LEU A 225 5.27 16.64 -11.67
C LEU A 225 6.62 15.97 -11.96
N VAL A 226 6.73 14.68 -11.72
CA VAL A 226 7.95 13.89 -12.00
C VAL A 226 8.32 13.94 -13.50
N GLN A 227 7.36 14.14 -14.38
CA GLN A 227 7.59 14.25 -15.81
C GLN A 227 7.82 15.69 -16.27
N GLN A 228 7.12 16.67 -15.68
CA GLN A 228 7.06 18.04 -16.20
C GLN A 228 7.96 19.03 -15.46
N VAL A 229 8.29 18.78 -14.18
CA VAL A 229 9.19 19.66 -13.43
C VAL A 229 10.63 19.32 -13.77
N LYS A 230 11.37 20.28 -14.33
CA LYS A 230 12.73 20.08 -14.90
C LYS A 230 13.72 19.43 -13.92
N ILE A 231 13.70 19.81 -12.65
CA ILE A 231 14.60 19.23 -11.65
C ILE A 231 14.22 17.79 -11.27
N PHE A 232 12.98 17.36 -11.51
CA PHE A 232 12.50 16.01 -11.20
C PHE A 232 12.62 15.07 -12.41
N HIS A 233 12.48 15.61 -13.61
CA HIS A 233 12.47 14.87 -14.85
C HIS A 233 13.75 14.03 -15.01
N ASN A 234 13.60 12.70 -15.17
CA ASN A 234 14.68 11.71 -15.25
C ASN A 234 15.65 11.68 -14.06
N LYS A 235 15.44 12.50 -13.01
CA LYS A 235 16.28 12.58 -11.82
C LYS A 235 15.57 12.03 -10.57
N THR A 236 14.44 11.32 -10.75
CA THR A 236 13.63 10.75 -9.68
C THR A 236 13.71 9.23 -9.64
N ASP A 237 14.09 8.65 -8.50
CA ASP A 237 14.00 7.21 -8.25
C ASP A 237 12.55 6.84 -7.92
N LYS A 238 11.92 6.07 -8.80
CA LYS A 238 10.51 5.67 -8.70
C LYS A 238 10.30 4.36 -7.94
N ILE A 239 11.40 3.72 -7.52
CA ILE A 239 11.37 2.37 -6.96
C ILE A 239 11.82 2.36 -5.50
N HIS A 240 12.88 3.07 -5.15
CA HIS A 240 13.53 2.98 -3.85
C HIS A 240 13.17 4.14 -2.92
N ASN A 241 13.14 3.86 -1.62
CA ASN A 241 12.92 4.90 -0.59
C ASN A 241 14.07 5.92 -0.49
N SER A 242 15.26 5.56 -0.97
CA SER A 242 16.43 6.44 -1.04
C SER A 242 16.92 6.54 -2.48
N PRO A 243 17.19 7.75 -3.00
CA PRO A 243 17.58 7.91 -4.39
C PRO A 243 18.98 7.35 -4.64
N ARG A 244 19.13 6.58 -5.72
CA ARG A 244 20.40 5.99 -6.15
C ARG A 244 21.22 7.04 -6.92
N ILE A 245 22.10 7.72 -6.22
CA ILE A 245 22.93 8.81 -6.77
C ILE A 245 23.78 8.34 -7.95
N GLN A 246 24.27 7.09 -7.92
CA GLN A 246 25.05 6.49 -9.01
C GLN A 246 24.28 6.36 -10.34
N LYS A 247 22.95 6.44 -10.27
CA LYS A 247 22.03 6.46 -11.43
C LYS A 247 21.55 7.86 -11.81
N GLY A 248 22.11 8.89 -11.22
CA GLY A 248 21.69 10.27 -11.47
C GLY A 248 20.45 10.73 -10.72
N TYR A 249 19.92 9.93 -9.79
CA TYR A 249 18.70 10.27 -9.07
C TYR A 249 18.98 11.15 -7.85
N ILE A 250 18.19 12.22 -7.73
CA ILE A 250 18.27 13.18 -6.62
C ILE A 250 17.17 12.93 -5.60
N TYR A 251 15.96 12.65 -6.08
CA TYR A 251 14.75 12.51 -5.30
C TYR A 251 14.13 11.14 -5.45
N THR A 252 13.15 10.84 -4.61
CA THR A 252 12.23 9.71 -4.79
C THR A 252 10.82 10.23 -4.99
N ASN A 253 9.95 9.42 -5.59
CA ASN A 253 8.52 9.76 -5.71
C ASN A 253 7.91 10.14 -4.35
N ASN A 254 8.30 9.46 -3.28
CA ASN A 254 7.78 9.72 -1.94
C ASN A 254 8.18 11.10 -1.41
N TYR A 255 9.40 11.58 -1.71
CA TYR A 255 9.81 12.94 -1.32
C TYR A 255 8.97 14.00 -2.01
N ILE A 256 8.74 13.82 -3.32
CA ILE A 256 7.95 14.73 -4.12
C ILE A 256 6.48 14.70 -3.67
N ALA A 257 5.90 13.51 -3.45
CA ALA A 257 4.52 13.37 -2.99
C ALA A 257 4.25 14.09 -1.66
N ARG A 258 5.17 14.00 -0.70
CA ARG A 258 5.06 14.73 0.57
C ARG A 258 5.10 16.25 0.36
N ALA A 259 5.97 16.75 -0.51
CA ALA A 259 6.03 18.16 -0.85
C ALA A 259 4.77 18.63 -1.58
N VAL A 260 4.20 17.81 -2.47
CA VAL A 260 2.91 18.04 -3.14
C VAL A 260 1.80 18.22 -2.12
N SER A 261 1.65 17.25 -1.19
CA SER A 261 0.63 17.34 -0.13
C SER A 261 0.80 18.61 0.71
N CYS A 262 2.04 18.95 1.07
CA CYS A 262 2.34 20.15 1.84
C CYS A 262 1.96 21.42 1.07
N ALA A 263 2.19 21.50 -0.23
CA ALA A 263 1.93 22.69 -1.03
C ALA A 263 0.45 23.08 -1.10
N PHE A 264 -0.45 22.09 -0.99
CA PHE A 264 -1.90 22.33 -1.05
C PHE A 264 -2.59 22.35 0.33
N THR A 265 -2.05 21.62 1.33
CA THR A 265 -2.76 21.44 2.62
C THR A 265 -1.88 21.67 3.85
N ASN A 266 -0.60 22.01 3.69
CA ASN A 266 0.40 22.08 4.77
C ASN A 266 0.55 20.78 5.57
N ASN A 267 0.03 19.65 5.06
CA ASN A 267 0.08 18.34 5.68
C ASN A 267 0.78 17.34 4.75
N PRO A 268 1.96 16.77 5.11
CA PRO A 268 2.73 15.88 4.24
C PRO A 268 2.03 14.53 3.94
N ASP A 269 1.01 14.17 4.69
CA ASP A 269 0.32 12.87 4.58
C ASP A 269 -1.08 12.99 3.94
N SER A 270 -1.47 14.19 3.49
CA SER A 270 -2.75 14.43 2.82
C SER A 270 -2.80 13.73 1.46
N GLU A 271 -3.88 13.01 1.18
CA GLU A 271 -4.09 12.29 -0.09
C GLU A 271 -4.62 13.17 -1.22
N LEU A 272 -5.07 14.39 -0.95
CA LEU A 272 -5.59 15.36 -1.92
C LEU A 272 -6.73 14.79 -2.79
N LYS A 273 -7.61 13.97 -2.25
CA LYS A 273 -8.69 13.30 -3.00
C LYS A 273 -9.68 14.28 -3.66
N ASP A 274 -9.85 15.46 -3.07
CA ASP A 274 -10.79 16.49 -3.52
C ASP A 274 -10.15 17.48 -4.52
N TYR A 275 -8.90 17.26 -4.93
CA TYR A 275 -8.18 18.11 -5.85
C TYR A 275 -8.21 17.53 -7.26
N ASP A 276 -8.54 18.35 -8.26
CA ASP A 276 -8.40 17.96 -9.66
C ASP A 276 -6.91 17.78 -10.00
N VAL A 277 -6.58 16.61 -10.52
CA VAL A 277 -5.19 16.17 -10.69
C VAL A 277 -4.47 17.04 -11.73
N GLU A 278 -5.10 17.29 -12.88
CA GLU A 278 -4.44 17.97 -14.01
C GLU A 278 -4.24 19.46 -13.73
N SER A 279 -5.29 20.13 -13.27
CA SER A 279 -5.22 21.57 -12.99
C SER A 279 -4.28 21.87 -11.82
N SER A 280 -4.32 21.07 -10.76
CA SER A 280 -3.42 21.20 -9.61
C SER A 280 -1.97 20.91 -9.98
N ALA A 281 -1.73 19.87 -10.78
CA ALA A 281 -0.40 19.53 -11.25
C ALA A 281 0.17 20.64 -12.14
N ASN A 282 -0.63 21.22 -13.04
CA ASN A 282 -0.21 22.33 -13.90
C ASN A 282 0.16 23.57 -13.07
N ALA A 283 -0.67 23.94 -12.10
CA ALA A 283 -0.39 25.07 -11.21
C ALA A 283 0.94 24.89 -10.46
N LEU A 284 1.13 23.70 -9.83
CA LEU A 284 2.33 23.42 -9.06
C LEU A 284 3.57 23.21 -9.96
N THR A 285 3.42 22.67 -11.17
CA THR A 285 4.51 22.54 -12.16
C THR A 285 5.06 23.92 -12.54
N ASN A 286 4.20 24.88 -12.86
CA ASN A 286 4.60 26.24 -13.18
C ASN A 286 5.34 26.89 -12.01
N CYS A 287 4.77 26.81 -10.82
CA CYS A 287 5.36 27.30 -9.59
C CYS A 287 6.75 26.71 -9.31
N LEU A 288 6.89 25.37 -9.37
CA LEU A 288 8.16 24.70 -9.10
C LEU A 288 9.20 24.96 -10.19
N ASN A 289 8.81 25.01 -11.46
CA ASN A 289 9.73 25.36 -12.55
C ASN A 289 10.24 26.80 -12.42
N GLN A 290 9.39 27.74 -12.03
CA GLN A 290 9.80 29.10 -11.69
C GLN A 290 10.80 29.09 -10.55
N PHE A 291 10.41 28.54 -9.39
CA PHE A 291 11.24 28.48 -8.19
C PHE A 291 12.63 27.90 -8.47
N PHE A 292 12.68 26.68 -9.05
CA PHE A 292 13.96 25.96 -9.24
C PHE A 292 14.86 26.62 -10.32
N SER A 293 14.31 27.35 -11.26
CA SER A 293 15.10 28.09 -12.25
C SER A 293 15.68 29.40 -11.71
N GLU A 294 14.98 30.06 -10.79
CA GLU A 294 15.38 31.33 -10.19
C GLU A 294 16.29 31.13 -8.95
N CYS A 295 16.15 30.03 -8.24
CA CYS A 295 16.94 29.75 -7.03
C CYS A 295 18.39 29.42 -7.38
N ILE A 296 19.32 30.23 -6.84
CA ILE A 296 20.76 30.10 -7.12
C ILE A 296 21.32 28.73 -6.77
N ASN A 297 20.78 28.11 -5.71
CA ASN A 297 21.25 26.80 -5.23
C ASN A 297 20.78 25.63 -6.11
N THR A 298 19.77 25.83 -6.97
CA THR A 298 19.16 24.74 -7.75
C THR A 298 19.19 24.94 -9.26
N ARG A 299 19.31 26.18 -9.75
CA ARG A 299 19.17 26.52 -11.18
C ARG A 299 20.04 25.67 -12.11
N TYR A 300 21.30 25.36 -11.71
CA TYR A 300 22.17 24.50 -12.50
C TYR A 300 21.64 23.05 -12.56
N ILE A 301 21.28 22.50 -11.40
CA ILE A 301 20.76 21.13 -11.31
C ILE A 301 19.40 20.98 -12.01
N ALA A 302 18.62 22.04 -12.05
CA ALA A 302 17.32 22.05 -12.72
C ALA A 302 17.43 21.88 -14.23
N VAL A 303 18.43 22.51 -14.86
CA VAL A 303 18.56 22.53 -16.34
C VAL A 303 19.49 21.48 -16.91
N VAL A 304 20.48 20.99 -16.13
CA VAL A 304 21.43 19.97 -16.59
C VAL A 304 20.73 18.63 -16.82
N THR A 305 21.04 17.94 -17.90
CA THR A 305 20.52 16.58 -18.17
C THR A 305 21.21 15.54 -17.28
N VAL A 306 20.56 14.40 -17.09
CA VAL A 306 21.11 13.30 -16.25
C VAL A 306 22.46 12.83 -16.77
N ASP A 307 22.61 12.73 -18.09
CA ASP A 307 23.85 12.24 -18.74
C ASP A 307 25.05 13.18 -18.52
N ASN A 308 24.79 14.46 -18.30
CA ASN A 308 25.80 15.49 -18.02
C ASN A 308 25.99 15.76 -16.53
N LEU A 309 25.31 15.01 -15.65
CA LEU A 309 25.33 15.21 -14.21
C LEU A 309 26.22 14.17 -13.53
N THR A 310 27.39 14.59 -13.02
CA THR A 310 28.29 13.67 -12.34
C THR A 310 27.83 13.29 -10.96
N VAL A 311 28.22 12.10 -10.49
CA VAL A 311 27.94 11.63 -9.11
C VAL A 311 28.49 12.59 -8.07
N GLU A 312 29.65 13.22 -8.35
CA GLU A 312 30.26 14.18 -7.46
C GLU A 312 29.44 15.48 -7.33
N GLN A 313 28.95 16.02 -8.44
CA GLN A 313 28.04 17.17 -8.44
C GLN A 313 26.76 16.88 -7.67
N LEU A 314 26.19 15.68 -7.83
CA LEU A 314 25.03 15.24 -7.05
C LEU A 314 25.32 15.16 -5.56
N ARG A 315 26.43 14.55 -5.19
CA ARG A 315 26.87 14.48 -3.77
C ARG A 315 27.08 15.86 -3.18
N LYS A 316 27.73 16.75 -3.93
CA LYS A 316 27.92 18.13 -3.54
C LYS A 316 26.58 18.83 -3.30
N PHE A 317 25.69 18.79 -4.29
CA PHE A 317 24.35 19.37 -4.17
C PHE A 317 23.58 18.84 -2.95
N LYS A 318 23.55 17.52 -2.78
CA LYS A 318 22.87 16.90 -1.62
C LYS A 318 23.53 17.23 -0.27
N ASN A 319 24.82 17.47 -0.24
CA ASN A 319 25.54 17.79 1.00
C ASN A 319 25.47 19.27 1.37
N GLU A 320 25.43 20.16 0.39
CA GLU A 320 25.51 21.61 0.61
C GLU A 320 24.14 22.28 0.57
N CYS A 321 23.20 21.78 -0.22
CA CYS A 321 21.88 22.39 -0.40
C CYS A 321 20.79 21.61 0.36
N LEU A 322 19.98 22.33 1.13
CA LEU A 322 18.84 21.75 1.85
C LEU A 322 17.83 21.13 0.88
N LEU A 323 17.59 21.77 -0.29
CA LEU A 323 16.66 21.30 -1.32
C LEU A 323 17.08 19.99 -1.99
N GLY A 324 18.32 19.53 -1.83
CA GLY A 324 18.77 18.22 -2.27
C GLY A 324 18.25 17.06 -1.41
N MET A 325 17.47 17.33 -0.36
CA MET A 325 16.99 16.37 0.62
C MET A 325 15.48 16.44 0.80
N SER A 326 14.88 15.35 1.32
CA SER A 326 13.44 15.26 1.57
C SER A 326 12.92 16.38 2.48
N VAL A 327 13.66 16.69 3.55
CA VAL A 327 13.27 17.76 4.49
C VAL A 327 13.23 19.13 3.82
N GLY A 328 14.15 19.42 2.91
CA GLY A 328 14.14 20.69 2.17
C GLY A 328 12.95 20.81 1.23
N LEU A 329 12.58 19.71 0.55
CA LEU A 329 11.36 19.69 -0.28
C LEU A 329 10.10 19.85 0.58
N GLU A 330 10.05 19.23 1.77
CA GLU A 330 8.93 19.39 2.69
C GLU A 330 8.81 20.83 3.22
N VAL A 331 9.92 21.45 3.61
CA VAL A 331 9.94 22.88 3.99
C VAL A 331 9.46 23.76 2.84
N LEU A 332 9.95 23.52 1.63
CA LEU A 332 9.50 24.27 0.44
C LEU A 332 7.99 24.08 0.21
N GLY A 333 7.49 22.85 0.22
CA GLY A 333 6.07 22.56 0.07
C GLY A 333 5.20 23.31 1.08
N ARG A 334 5.60 23.29 2.38
CA ARG A 334 4.87 24.03 3.44
C ARG A 334 4.95 25.55 3.26
N LEU A 335 6.02 26.08 2.71
CA LEU A 335 6.12 27.50 2.39
C LEU A 335 5.25 27.88 1.17
N LEU A 336 5.21 27.01 0.15
CA LEU A 336 4.36 27.20 -1.02
C LEU A 336 2.87 27.23 -0.65
N TYR A 337 2.44 26.47 0.38
CA TYR A 337 1.08 26.54 0.90
C TYR A 337 0.64 27.98 1.22
N TYR A 338 1.52 28.81 1.75
CA TYR A 338 1.22 30.23 2.06
C TYR A 338 1.25 31.15 0.85
N THR A 339 1.57 30.61 -0.32
CA THR A 339 1.54 31.32 -1.61
C THR A 339 0.41 30.84 -2.51
N TYR A 340 -0.27 29.74 -2.12
CA TYR A 340 -1.33 29.12 -2.88
C TYR A 340 -2.67 29.83 -2.66
N ASP A 341 -3.30 30.21 -3.76
CA ASP A 341 -4.66 30.71 -3.81
C ASP A 341 -5.58 29.59 -4.31
N LYS A 342 -6.46 29.11 -3.42
CA LYS A 342 -7.33 27.98 -3.70
C LYS A 342 -8.42 28.32 -4.74
N ASP A 343 -8.92 29.56 -4.72
CA ASP A 343 -10.01 30.00 -5.61
C ASP A 343 -9.51 30.16 -7.03
N LEU A 344 -8.28 30.65 -7.21
CA LEU A 344 -7.63 30.80 -8.49
C LEU A 344 -6.85 29.55 -8.94
N ASN A 345 -6.71 28.56 -8.07
CA ASN A 345 -5.84 27.40 -8.26
C ASN A 345 -4.45 27.78 -8.79
N SER A 346 -3.81 28.76 -8.14
CA SER A 346 -2.53 29.32 -8.56
C SER A 346 -1.64 29.67 -7.38
N PHE A 347 -0.34 29.79 -7.63
CA PHE A 347 0.65 30.22 -6.64
C PHE A 347 1.07 31.66 -6.93
N ASN A 348 1.19 32.49 -5.89
CA ASN A 348 1.60 33.88 -6.02
C ASN A 348 3.07 33.98 -6.49
N GLU A 349 3.29 34.33 -7.73
CA GLU A 349 4.59 34.37 -8.40
C GLU A 349 5.60 35.23 -7.65
N GLN A 350 5.19 36.38 -7.10
CA GLN A 350 6.09 37.30 -6.39
C GLN A 350 6.58 36.66 -5.07
N ARG A 351 5.71 35.96 -4.35
CA ARG A 351 6.10 35.25 -3.14
C ARG A 351 6.97 34.02 -3.45
N VAL A 352 6.69 33.34 -4.56
CA VAL A 352 7.54 32.23 -5.05
C VAL A 352 8.93 32.75 -5.40
N PHE A 353 9.02 33.91 -6.07
CA PHE A 353 10.28 34.58 -6.35
C PHE A 353 11.04 34.93 -5.05
N GLN A 354 10.36 35.50 -4.04
CA GLN A 354 10.99 35.76 -2.72
C GLN A 354 11.59 34.50 -2.10
N LEU A 355 10.89 33.36 -2.18
CA LEU A 355 11.42 32.07 -1.70
C LEU A 355 12.65 31.62 -2.49
N ALA A 356 12.67 31.82 -3.80
CA ALA A 356 13.80 31.48 -4.66
C ALA A 356 15.06 32.33 -4.38
N GLN A 357 14.89 33.54 -3.86
CA GLN A 357 16.02 34.44 -3.50
C GLN A 357 16.63 34.09 -2.13
N LEU A 358 16.04 33.17 -1.36
CA LEU A 358 16.67 32.71 -0.13
C LEU A 358 17.90 31.83 -0.44
N ASP A 359 18.89 31.93 0.41
CA ASP A 359 20.01 30.98 0.39
C ASP A 359 19.59 29.65 1.07
N TRP A 360 19.46 28.62 0.25
CA TRP A 360 19.09 27.27 0.67
C TRP A 360 20.32 26.39 1.01
N SER A 361 21.51 27.00 1.16
CA SER A 361 22.67 26.26 1.64
C SER A 361 22.47 25.82 3.10
N ARG A 362 22.97 24.63 3.46
CA ARG A 362 22.86 24.13 4.83
C ARG A 362 23.68 24.95 5.84
N GLU A 363 24.60 25.73 5.37
CA GLU A 363 25.43 26.61 6.22
C GLU A 363 24.71 27.90 6.59
N ASN A 364 23.64 28.25 5.86
CA ASN A 364 22.90 29.48 6.16
C ASN A 364 22.23 29.41 7.53
N GLN A 365 22.37 30.51 8.27
CA GLN A 365 21.84 30.64 9.64
C GLN A 365 20.32 30.45 9.72
N LEU A 366 19.61 30.67 8.61
CA LEU A 366 18.17 30.50 8.50
C LEU A 366 17.69 29.07 8.84
N TRP A 367 18.53 28.07 8.58
CA TRP A 367 18.22 26.66 8.75
C TRP A 367 18.79 26.05 10.01
N LYS A 368 19.71 26.76 10.69
CA LYS A 368 20.33 26.30 11.92
C LYS A 368 19.33 26.34 13.08
N ASP A 369 19.49 25.42 14.02
CA ASP A 369 18.66 25.26 15.22
C ASP A 369 17.19 24.80 14.94
N ASN A 370 16.85 24.61 13.65
CA ASN A 370 15.60 23.99 13.23
C ASN A 370 15.86 22.70 12.43
N VAL A 371 15.85 22.70 11.09
CA VAL A 371 16.10 21.51 10.27
C VAL A 371 17.58 21.14 10.14
N VAL A 372 18.50 22.05 10.43
CA VAL A 372 19.94 21.81 10.51
C VAL A 372 20.37 21.92 11.98
N ARG A 373 20.80 20.83 12.57
CA ARG A 373 21.19 20.78 13.99
C ARG A 373 22.63 20.29 14.13
N ILE A 374 23.29 20.68 15.22
CA ILE A 374 24.62 20.16 15.57
C ILE A 374 24.49 18.65 15.82
N ASP A 375 25.38 17.87 15.23
CA ASP A 375 25.50 16.44 15.52
C ASP A 375 26.43 16.27 16.74
N PRO A 376 25.92 15.74 17.87
CA PRO A 376 26.79 15.57 19.06
C PRO A 376 27.92 14.54 18.84
N ASN A 377 27.76 13.65 17.84
CA ASN A 377 28.77 12.62 17.52
C ASN A 377 28.94 12.54 15.97
N PRO A 378 29.54 13.56 15.34
CA PRO A 378 29.69 13.60 13.91
C PRO A 378 30.63 12.50 13.42
N LYS A 379 30.18 11.69 12.44
CA LYS A 379 31.05 10.70 11.79
C LYS A 379 32.23 11.34 11.05
N ASN A 380 32.09 12.58 10.64
CA ASN A 380 33.13 13.42 10.07
C ASN A 380 33.17 14.73 10.85
N PRO A 381 34.30 15.04 11.56
CA PRO A 381 34.43 16.29 12.31
C PRO A 381 34.26 17.55 11.47
N ASP A 382 34.57 17.49 10.18
CA ASP A 382 34.41 18.62 9.24
C ASP A 382 32.94 18.87 8.86
N LYS A 383 32.03 17.95 9.24
CA LYS A 383 30.58 18.05 8.97
C LYS A 383 29.78 17.90 10.28
N PRO A 384 29.85 18.89 11.16
CA PRO A 384 29.24 18.80 12.50
C PRO A 384 27.71 18.90 12.50
N TYR A 385 27.08 18.99 11.32
CA TYR A 385 25.64 19.17 11.21
C TYR A 385 24.94 17.95 10.66
N LYS A 386 23.78 17.62 11.24
CA LYS A 386 22.82 16.66 10.72
C LYS A 386 21.48 17.33 10.39
N LEU A 387 20.72 16.72 9.50
CA LEU A 387 19.36 17.16 9.18
C LEU A 387 18.35 16.51 10.13
N SER A 388 17.41 17.33 10.62
CA SER A 388 16.26 16.88 11.39
C SER A 388 15.02 16.84 10.51
N THR A 389 14.37 15.69 10.42
CA THR A 389 13.08 15.50 9.73
C THR A 389 11.90 15.54 10.70
N ALA A 390 12.12 15.88 11.95
CA ALA A 390 11.07 15.98 12.97
C ALA A 390 10.08 17.09 12.59
N GLY A 391 8.79 16.83 12.73
CA GLY A 391 7.72 17.77 12.33
C GLY A 391 7.85 19.16 12.97
N ASN A 392 8.27 19.23 14.24
CA ASN A 392 8.54 20.50 14.93
C ASN A 392 9.68 21.28 14.26
N ALA A 393 10.79 20.60 13.89
CA ALA A 393 11.92 21.25 13.22
C ALA A 393 11.53 21.86 11.87
N VAL A 394 10.70 21.16 11.11
CA VAL A 394 10.16 21.67 9.83
C VAL A 394 9.24 22.86 10.07
N THR A 395 8.36 22.80 11.08
CA THR A 395 7.46 23.89 11.44
C THR A 395 8.23 25.14 11.88
N ASP A 396 9.30 24.97 12.67
CA ASP A 396 10.17 26.06 13.11
C ASP A 396 10.90 26.70 11.93
N ALA A 397 11.42 25.90 10.98
CA ALA A 397 12.04 26.41 9.75
C ALA A 397 11.05 27.25 8.93
N VAL A 398 9.83 26.76 8.72
CA VAL A 398 8.77 27.50 8.01
C VAL A 398 8.44 28.82 8.72
N LYS A 399 8.30 28.80 10.05
CA LYS A 399 8.04 30.01 10.86
C LYS A 399 9.19 31.02 10.71
N THR A 400 10.43 30.57 10.78
CA THR A 400 11.63 31.43 10.64
C THR A 400 11.65 32.11 9.26
N VAL A 401 11.34 31.37 8.19
CA VAL A 401 11.28 31.93 6.84
C VAL A 401 10.15 32.96 6.71
N LYS A 402 8.95 32.65 7.23
CA LYS A 402 7.82 33.57 7.19
C LYS A 402 8.12 34.87 7.92
N ASN A 403 8.75 34.81 9.08
CA ASN A 403 9.18 36.01 9.82
C ASN A 403 10.19 36.82 8.99
N LYS A 404 11.18 36.16 8.38
CA LYS A 404 12.18 36.86 7.56
C LYS A 404 11.59 37.56 6.35
N LEU A 405 10.55 36.97 5.75
CA LEU A 405 9.88 37.53 4.56
C LEU A 405 8.72 38.48 4.89
N GLY A 406 8.39 38.66 6.17
CA GLY A 406 7.30 39.50 6.59
C GLY A 406 5.90 38.96 6.21
N TRP A 407 5.75 37.64 6.20
CA TRP A 407 4.48 36.95 5.84
C TRP A 407 3.59 36.67 7.06
N ILE A 408 4.00 37.06 8.24
CA ILE A 408 3.25 36.94 9.50
C ILE A 408 2.80 38.33 9.94
#